data_9af079980ca2cb311776ca00c5bf8d91
#
_entry.id   9af079980ca2cb311776ca00c5bf8d91
#
_cell.length_a   1.000
_cell.length_b   1.000
_cell.length_c   1.000
_cell.angle_alpha   90.00
_cell.angle_beta   90.00
_cell.angle_gamma   90.00
#
_symmetry.space_group_name_H-M   'P 1'
#
loop_
_entity.id
_entity.type
_entity.pdbx_description
1 polymer ?
#
loop_
_entity_poly.entity_id
_entity_poly.type
_entity_poly.pdbx_seq_one_letter_code
_entity_poly.pdbx_strand_id
1 'polypeptide(L)'
;MKRTIKGLAILLPACALAVAACSDTATSSQSEHARETVSVVLDWTPNTNHSGVYLAMARGYYEQAGIDVEILPYSEAGSASVLLGGGADFAFEGAYSVIAGKARGDDMTMVFNLQQESSQGIAVRADNSDITRPADLDGKLFATWGAAEGVAKVQTMIRNDGGQGNVETALLGTSAYAAVYNGTADYAEGLTTWEGIEADLAGTPVKWFMPADYGVETTPAELGLVTTPAYLRDHSDLAKRFIQSTQRGYKDAISDPSGAVDALLNANPDVAIDRELATRSQELLSSQYWKDSAGSVGHGDVDRWQRYIDYLEGAGLLEDANGKPAFAGLRGADMVTNDLLE
;
A
#
# COMPACT_ATOMS: atom_id res chain seq x y z
N MET A 1 -3.38 -55.79 60.96
CA MET A 1 -4.08 -57.06 60.70
C MET A 1 -3.85 -57.36 59.21
N LYS A 2 -2.92 -58.24 58.79
CA LYS A 2 -3.11 -59.68 58.50
C LYS A 2 -4.22 -59.85 57.48
N ARG A 3 -4.04 -60.32 56.24
CA ARG A 3 -3.49 -61.60 55.72
C ARG A 3 -3.43 -61.52 54.18
N THR A 4 -2.31 -61.76 53.48
CA THR A 4 -1.85 -63.07 52.94
C THR A 4 -2.81 -63.70 51.93
N ILE A 5 -2.40 -63.91 50.68
CA ILE A 5 -1.56 -64.92 49.98
C ILE A 5 -2.38 -65.73 48.98
N LYS A 6 -1.72 -66.07 47.87
CA LYS A 6 -1.76 -67.17 46.90
C LYS A 6 -2.39 -66.81 45.56
N GLY A 7 -1.79 -66.85 44.44
CA GLY A 7 -0.74 -67.76 43.93
C GLY A 7 -1.33 -68.88 43.08
N LEU A 8 -1.02 -68.91 41.78
CA LEU A 8 -0.88 -70.12 40.91
C LEU A 8 -1.05 -69.70 39.43
N ALA A 9 -0.06 -69.61 38.61
CA ALA A 9 0.70 -70.64 37.90
C ALA A 9 0.04 -71.15 36.62
N ILE A 10 0.73 -70.83 35.48
CA ILE A 10 1.03 -71.66 34.30
C ILE A 10 -0.12 -72.08 33.37
N LEU A 11 -0.03 -71.62 32.11
CA LEU A 11 0.09 -72.52 30.93
C LEU A 11 0.29 -71.72 29.66
N LEU A 12 1.43 -71.91 29.02
CA LEU A 12 1.63 -71.71 27.55
C LEU A 12 0.98 -72.90 26.81
N PRO A 13 0.52 -72.70 25.57
CA PRO A 13 1.34 -73.16 24.42
C PRO A 13 1.32 -72.25 23.21
N ALA A 14 2.43 -72.12 22.64
CA ALA A 14 3.04 -72.34 21.32
C ALA A 14 2.22 -72.11 20.05
N CYS A 15 2.88 -71.30 19.17
CA CYS A 15 2.95 -71.35 17.70
C CYS A 15 1.69 -71.16 16.85
N ALA A 16 1.72 -70.03 16.11
CA ALA A 16 1.45 -70.02 14.69
C ALA A 16 2.18 -68.83 14.02
N LEU A 17 3.18 -69.14 13.21
CA LEU A 17 3.76 -68.20 12.25
C LEU A 17 2.71 -67.87 11.20
N ALA A 18 2.37 -66.63 11.05
CA ALA A 18 1.72 -66.07 9.88
C ALA A 18 2.68 -65.05 9.26
N VAL A 19 3.27 -65.40 8.16
CA VAL A 19 3.99 -64.53 7.24
C VAL A 19 2.92 -63.63 6.60
N ALA A 20 2.84 -62.38 7.05
CA ALA A 20 2.08 -61.36 6.34
C ALA A 20 3.05 -60.49 5.55
N ALA A 21 2.86 -60.51 4.23
CA ALA A 21 3.60 -59.72 3.26
C ALA A 21 3.56 -58.21 3.63
N CYS A 22 4.74 -57.61 3.71
CA CYS A 22 4.90 -56.17 3.73
C CYS A 22 4.41 -55.60 2.40
N SER A 23 3.23 -55.02 2.40
CA SER A 23 2.88 -53.97 1.44
C SER A 23 3.48 -52.68 1.96
N ASP A 24 4.59 -52.29 1.38
CA ASP A 24 5.12 -50.92 1.51
C ASP A 24 4.12 -49.97 0.88
N THR A 25 3.14 -49.54 1.66
CA THR A 25 2.41 -48.32 1.36
C THR A 25 3.36 -47.21 1.80
N ALA A 26 4.14 -46.71 0.85
CA ALA A 26 4.85 -45.47 1.03
C ALA A 26 3.81 -44.37 1.24
N THR A 27 3.42 -44.16 2.49
CA THR A 27 2.76 -42.94 2.91
C THR A 27 3.82 -41.86 2.76
N SER A 28 3.78 -41.13 1.63
CA SER A 28 4.50 -39.88 1.51
C SER A 28 3.94 -38.98 2.59
N SER A 29 4.59 -38.98 3.77
CA SER A 29 4.50 -37.88 4.70
C SER A 29 5.09 -36.68 3.95
N GLN A 30 4.26 -35.93 3.21
CA GLN A 30 4.55 -34.53 3.00
C GLN A 30 4.69 -33.96 4.40
N SER A 31 5.92 -33.67 4.79
CA SER A 31 6.18 -32.77 5.90
C SER A 31 5.47 -31.48 5.52
N GLU A 32 4.33 -31.21 6.16
CA GLU A 32 3.81 -29.85 6.19
C GLU A 32 4.95 -29.01 6.79
N HIS A 33 5.73 -28.41 5.92
CA HIS A 33 6.62 -27.34 6.34
C HIS A 33 5.69 -26.26 6.88
N ALA A 34 5.86 -25.91 8.14
CA ALA A 34 5.13 -24.79 8.73
C ALA A 34 5.35 -23.59 7.80
N ARG A 35 4.24 -22.97 7.36
CA ARG A 35 4.32 -21.78 6.54
C ARG A 35 5.01 -20.66 7.30
N GLU A 36 5.76 -19.84 6.60
CA GLU A 36 6.39 -18.66 7.16
C GLU A 36 5.39 -17.51 7.18
N THR A 37 5.32 -16.78 8.28
CA THR A 37 4.40 -15.63 8.37
C THR A 37 5.07 -14.39 7.80
N VAL A 38 4.30 -13.61 7.02
CA VAL A 38 4.68 -12.29 6.53
C VAL A 38 3.60 -11.31 6.96
N SER A 39 3.99 -10.27 7.71
CA SER A 39 3.11 -9.21 8.17
C SER A 39 3.19 -7.98 7.26
N VAL A 40 2.00 -7.43 6.92
CA VAL A 40 1.86 -6.25 6.05
C VAL A 40 0.97 -5.24 6.73
N VAL A 41 1.48 -4.03 7.01
CA VAL A 41 0.68 -2.95 7.56
C VAL A 41 0.12 -2.07 6.43
N LEU A 42 -1.16 -1.73 6.54
CA LEU A 42 -1.84 -0.86 5.58
C LEU A 42 -1.55 0.62 5.88
N ASP A 43 -1.50 1.44 4.82
CA ASP A 43 -1.36 2.90 4.89
C ASP A 43 -2.67 3.61 5.27
N TRP A 44 -3.80 2.95 5.07
CA TRP A 44 -5.15 3.46 5.30
C TRP A 44 -6.13 2.33 5.65
N THR A 45 -7.40 2.69 5.87
CA THR A 45 -8.47 1.68 5.95
C THR A 45 -8.51 0.87 4.65
N PRO A 46 -8.88 -0.43 4.72
CA PRO A 46 -8.95 -1.28 3.55
C PRO A 46 -9.74 -0.63 2.41
N ASN A 47 -9.12 -0.56 1.22
CA ASN A 47 -9.71 0.00 0.01
C ASN A 47 -9.17 -0.73 -1.23
N THR A 48 -9.55 -0.28 -2.40
CA THR A 48 -9.20 -0.95 -3.67
C THR A 48 -7.71 -0.98 -3.98
N ASN A 49 -6.89 -0.08 -3.42
CA ASN A 49 -5.44 -0.17 -3.57
C ASN A 49 -4.87 -1.47 -2.96
N HIS A 50 -5.54 -2.05 -1.96
CA HIS A 50 -5.11 -3.28 -1.30
C HIS A 50 -5.71 -4.55 -1.94
N SER A 51 -6.63 -4.42 -2.90
CA SER A 51 -7.42 -5.52 -3.45
C SER A 51 -6.60 -6.65 -4.07
N GLY A 52 -5.43 -6.33 -4.66
CA GLY A 52 -4.53 -7.35 -5.23
C GLY A 52 -3.93 -8.27 -4.17
N VAL A 53 -3.63 -7.75 -2.97
CA VAL A 53 -3.17 -8.57 -1.83
C VAL A 53 -4.30 -9.49 -1.36
N TYR A 54 -5.50 -8.96 -1.15
CA TYR A 54 -6.67 -9.76 -0.75
C TYR A 54 -7.04 -10.80 -1.80
N LEU A 55 -6.92 -10.49 -3.09
CA LEU A 55 -7.15 -11.44 -4.16
C LEU A 55 -6.09 -12.54 -4.19
N ALA A 56 -4.81 -12.20 -3.95
CA ALA A 56 -3.74 -13.19 -3.83
C ALA A 56 -3.98 -14.15 -2.66
N MET A 57 -4.46 -13.63 -1.51
CA MET A 57 -4.88 -14.45 -0.37
C MET A 57 -6.05 -15.35 -0.76
N ALA A 58 -7.13 -14.80 -1.33
CA ALA A 58 -8.32 -15.55 -1.72
C ALA A 58 -8.05 -16.64 -2.76
N ARG A 59 -7.05 -16.44 -3.63
CA ARG A 59 -6.61 -17.43 -4.65
C ARG A 59 -5.55 -18.39 -4.13
N GLY A 60 -5.15 -18.27 -2.87
CA GLY A 60 -4.16 -19.12 -2.22
C GLY A 60 -2.74 -19.01 -2.78
N TYR A 61 -2.36 -17.86 -3.36
CA TYR A 61 -1.03 -17.70 -3.96
C TYR A 61 0.07 -17.66 -2.91
N TYR A 62 -0.19 -17.03 -1.78
CA TYR A 62 0.74 -17.03 -0.66
C TYR A 62 0.88 -18.42 -0.03
N GLU A 63 -0.24 -19.16 0.15
CA GLU A 63 -0.20 -20.55 0.64
C GLU A 63 0.62 -21.46 -0.26
N GLN A 64 0.43 -21.34 -1.58
CA GLN A 64 1.23 -22.09 -2.59
C GLN A 64 2.72 -21.76 -2.50
N ALA A 65 3.05 -20.53 -2.10
CA ALA A 65 4.41 -20.07 -1.86
C ALA A 65 4.96 -20.42 -0.46
N GLY A 66 4.17 -21.11 0.38
CA GLY A 66 4.54 -21.49 1.74
C GLY A 66 4.48 -20.31 2.73
N ILE A 67 3.57 -19.34 2.49
CA ILE A 67 3.46 -18.10 3.27
C ILE A 67 2.05 -17.99 3.86
N ASP A 68 1.98 -17.60 5.13
CA ASP A 68 0.78 -17.09 5.79
C ASP A 68 0.91 -15.56 5.88
N VAL A 69 -0.01 -14.82 5.27
CA VAL A 69 0.00 -13.35 5.28
C VAL A 69 -0.90 -12.83 6.38
N GLU A 70 -0.35 -11.97 7.23
CA GLU A 70 -1.06 -11.22 8.27
C GLU A 70 -1.19 -9.76 7.83
N ILE A 71 -2.43 -9.30 7.61
CA ILE A 71 -2.72 -7.89 7.31
C ILE A 71 -2.94 -7.15 8.62
N LEU A 72 -2.06 -6.21 8.91
CA LEU A 72 -2.17 -5.31 10.05
C LEU A 72 -2.97 -4.08 9.65
N PRO A 73 -3.94 -3.67 10.49
CA PRO A 73 -4.77 -2.52 10.17
C PRO A 73 -3.94 -1.21 10.16
N TYR A 74 -4.49 -0.21 9.49
CA TYR A 74 -3.98 1.15 9.58
C TYR A 74 -3.81 1.59 11.05
N SER A 75 -2.73 2.31 11.31
CA SER A 75 -2.39 2.90 12.60
C SER A 75 -2.15 4.41 12.43
N GLU A 76 -2.65 5.23 13.35
CA GLU A 76 -2.37 6.67 13.38
C GLU A 76 -0.87 6.99 13.57
N ALA A 77 -0.06 6.01 14.01
CA ALA A 77 1.39 6.14 14.04
C ALA A 77 2.02 6.19 12.64
N GLY A 78 1.25 5.81 11.60
CA GLY A 78 1.70 5.66 10.22
C GLY A 78 2.39 4.30 9.97
N SER A 79 2.16 3.76 8.79
CA SER A 79 2.68 2.46 8.35
C SER A 79 4.21 2.41 8.33
N ALA A 80 4.88 3.50 7.90
CA ALA A 80 6.34 3.62 7.97
C ALA A 80 6.88 3.47 9.39
N SER A 81 6.21 4.08 10.38
CA SER A 81 6.63 3.98 11.79
C SER A 81 6.49 2.56 12.33
N VAL A 82 5.43 1.86 11.95
CA VAL A 82 5.20 0.45 12.32
C VAL A 82 6.29 -0.43 11.72
N LEU A 83 6.59 -0.27 10.42
CA LEU A 83 7.64 -1.00 9.72
C LEU A 83 9.03 -0.77 10.36
N LEU A 84 9.41 0.49 10.53
CA LEU A 84 10.73 0.87 11.08
C LEU A 84 10.89 0.47 12.55
N GLY A 85 9.78 0.38 13.28
CA GLY A 85 9.73 -0.15 14.64
C GLY A 85 9.79 -1.68 14.72
N GLY A 86 9.82 -2.39 13.60
CA GLY A 86 9.81 -3.85 13.54
C GLY A 86 8.46 -4.48 13.86
N GLY A 87 7.37 -3.71 13.75
CA GLY A 87 6.01 -4.18 13.96
C GLY A 87 5.38 -4.82 12.72
N ALA A 88 6.02 -4.70 11.56
CA ALA A 88 5.61 -5.32 10.31
C ALA A 88 6.84 -5.63 9.45
N ASP A 89 6.69 -6.59 8.52
CA ASP A 89 7.73 -6.97 7.55
C ASP A 89 7.66 -6.08 6.30
N PHE A 90 6.45 -5.72 5.91
CA PHE A 90 6.16 -4.81 4.79
C PHE A 90 5.14 -3.76 5.21
N ALA A 91 5.19 -2.63 4.52
CA ALA A 91 4.20 -1.56 4.69
C ALA A 91 3.75 -1.04 3.32
N PHE A 92 2.50 -0.60 3.23
CA PHE A 92 2.08 0.24 2.12
C PHE A 92 2.53 1.67 2.37
N GLU A 93 3.25 2.26 1.40
CA GLU A 93 3.79 3.62 1.48
C GLU A 93 3.95 4.26 0.11
N GLY A 94 3.95 5.59 0.07
CA GLY A 94 4.24 6.38 -1.13
C GLY A 94 5.72 6.76 -1.24
N ALA A 95 6.13 7.21 -2.44
CA ALA A 95 7.51 7.60 -2.71
C ALA A 95 8.01 8.77 -1.83
N TYR A 96 7.14 9.75 -1.54
CA TYR A 96 7.51 10.85 -0.65
C TYR A 96 7.96 10.34 0.72
N SER A 97 7.23 9.41 1.32
CA SER A 97 7.57 8.82 2.63
C SER A 97 8.94 8.13 2.61
N VAL A 98 9.23 7.37 1.55
CA VAL A 98 10.53 6.70 1.37
C VAL A 98 11.66 7.71 1.27
N ILE A 99 11.52 8.73 0.42
CA ILE A 99 12.55 9.74 0.18
C ILE A 99 12.78 10.62 1.41
N ALA A 100 11.69 11.13 2.00
CA ALA A 100 11.76 11.96 3.20
C ALA A 100 12.29 11.17 4.40
N GLY A 101 11.91 9.90 4.53
CA GLY A 101 12.48 9.00 5.53
C GLY A 101 13.99 8.83 5.34
N LYS A 102 14.44 8.56 4.10
CA LYS A 102 15.87 8.43 3.79
C LYS A 102 16.66 9.70 4.10
N ALA A 103 16.08 10.87 3.84
CA ALA A 103 16.68 12.16 4.21
C ALA A 103 16.88 12.31 5.72
N ARG A 104 15.99 11.75 6.54
CA ARG A 104 16.10 11.72 8.00
C ARG A 104 16.99 10.61 8.54
N GLY A 105 17.42 9.66 7.69
CA GLY A 105 18.24 8.52 8.08
C GLY A 105 17.43 7.23 8.34
N ASP A 106 16.15 7.23 8.03
CA ASP A 106 15.33 6.01 8.01
C ASP A 106 15.74 5.15 6.81
N ASP A 107 15.63 3.84 6.92
CA ASP A 107 16.08 2.94 5.87
C ASP A 107 14.94 2.04 5.38
N MET A 108 14.21 2.56 4.38
CA MET A 108 13.15 1.86 3.67
C MET A 108 13.48 1.79 2.18
N THR A 109 12.99 0.75 1.52
CA THR A 109 13.15 0.57 0.06
C THR A 109 11.80 0.13 -0.52
N MET A 110 11.38 0.78 -1.61
CA MET A 110 10.24 0.36 -2.41
C MET A 110 10.59 -0.92 -3.16
N VAL A 111 9.80 -1.97 -2.95
CA VAL A 111 10.00 -3.30 -3.55
C VAL A 111 8.89 -3.72 -4.50
N PHE A 112 7.79 -2.96 -4.49
CA PHE A 112 6.66 -3.13 -5.39
C PHE A 112 5.98 -1.78 -5.63
N ASN A 113 6.22 -1.18 -6.79
CA ASN A 113 5.70 0.14 -7.16
C ASN A 113 4.29 -0.02 -7.75
N LEU A 114 3.27 -0.05 -6.90
CA LEU A 114 1.92 -0.40 -7.31
C LEU A 114 1.28 0.64 -8.24
N GLN A 115 1.13 1.86 -7.75
CA GLN A 115 0.46 2.90 -8.49
C GLN A 115 1.46 3.71 -9.30
N GLN A 116 1.46 3.49 -10.60
CA GLN A 116 2.47 4.01 -11.54
C GLN A 116 2.26 5.49 -11.88
N GLU A 117 1.01 5.94 -11.85
CA GLU A 117 0.65 7.34 -12.12
C GLU A 117 -0.09 7.91 -10.91
N SER A 118 0.06 9.23 -10.68
CA SER A 118 -0.66 9.88 -9.59
C SER A 118 -2.12 10.08 -9.95
N SER A 119 -3.00 9.65 -9.07
CA SER A 119 -4.44 9.97 -9.10
C SER A 119 -4.78 11.16 -8.21
N GLN A 120 -3.78 11.73 -7.56
CA GLN A 120 -3.92 12.83 -6.61
C GLN A 120 -4.14 14.15 -7.33
N GLY A 121 -5.18 14.86 -6.94
CA GLY A 121 -5.54 16.17 -7.49
C GLY A 121 -6.07 17.10 -6.41
N ILE A 122 -6.25 18.35 -6.78
CA ILE A 122 -6.89 19.37 -5.94
C ILE A 122 -8.36 19.46 -6.33
N ALA A 123 -9.22 19.08 -5.39
CA ALA A 123 -10.67 19.06 -5.54
C ALA A 123 -11.29 20.39 -5.10
N VAL A 124 -12.15 20.92 -5.93
CA VAL A 124 -13.00 22.09 -5.67
C VAL A 124 -14.44 21.71 -6.02
N ARG A 125 -15.42 22.18 -5.26
CA ARG A 125 -16.82 21.93 -5.62
C ARG A 125 -17.11 22.38 -7.06
N ALA A 126 -17.78 21.54 -7.82
CA ALA A 126 -18.06 21.83 -9.24
C ALA A 126 -18.96 23.06 -9.43
N ASP A 127 -19.85 23.35 -8.46
CA ASP A 127 -20.74 24.51 -8.45
C ASP A 127 -20.07 25.82 -7.98
N ASN A 128 -18.82 25.79 -7.50
CA ASN A 128 -18.07 26.96 -7.14
C ASN A 128 -17.56 27.67 -8.41
N SER A 129 -18.24 28.76 -8.83
CA SER A 129 -17.88 29.55 -10.00
C SER A 129 -16.68 30.47 -9.81
N ASP A 130 -16.29 30.72 -8.55
CA ASP A 130 -15.22 31.67 -8.21
C ASP A 130 -13.83 31.06 -8.32
N ILE A 131 -13.74 29.73 -8.37
CA ILE A 131 -12.50 28.98 -8.53
C ILE A 131 -12.57 28.21 -9.84
N THR A 132 -11.88 28.68 -10.86
CA THR A 132 -11.88 28.08 -12.23
C THR A 132 -10.51 27.59 -12.65
N ARG A 133 -9.44 27.99 -11.95
CA ARG A 133 -8.05 27.71 -12.19
C ARG A 133 -7.25 27.76 -10.88
N PRO A 134 -6.03 27.20 -10.80
CA PRO A 134 -5.23 27.23 -9.57
C PRO A 134 -4.92 28.63 -9.03
N ALA A 135 -4.75 29.66 -9.89
CA ALA A 135 -4.54 31.01 -9.42
C ALA A 135 -5.70 31.54 -8.55
N ASP A 136 -6.92 31.03 -8.73
CA ASP A 136 -8.09 31.41 -7.95
C ASP A 136 -8.10 30.79 -6.53
N LEU A 137 -7.19 29.83 -6.25
CA LEU A 137 -6.99 29.24 -4.93
C LEU A 137 -6.15 30.15 -3.99
N ASP A 138 -5.53 31.21 -4.56
CA ASP A 138 -4.64 32.11 -3.82
C ASP A 138 -5.38 32.77 -2.63
N GLY A 139 -4.87 32.56 -1.42
CA GLY A 139 -5.49 33.06 -0.17
C GLY A 139 -6.77 32.34 0.25
N LYS A 140 -7.11 31.21 -0.37
CA LYS A 140 -8.27 30.38 -0.01
C LYS A 140 -7.89 29.30 0.99
N LEU A 141 -8.90 28.72 1.66
CA LEU A 141 -8.72 27.73 2.71
C LEU A 141 -8.52 26.32 2.14
N PHE A 142 -7.34 25.78 2.31
CA PHE A 142 -6.95 24.41 2.00
C PHE A 142 -7.21 23.48 3.19
N ALA A 143 -8.15 22.57 3.06
CA ALA A 143 -8.29 21.47 3.99
C ALA A 143 -7.22 20.40 3.70
N THR A 144 -6.37 20.09 4.68
CA THR A 144 -5.22 19.21 4.52
C THR A 144 -5.13 18.18 5.64
N TRP A 145 -4.48 17.06 5.38
CA TRP A 145 -4.06 16.09 6.39
C TRP A 145 -2.69 16.39 7.01
N GLY A 146 -2.02 17.49 6.58
CA GLY A 146 -0.86 18.04 7.28
C GLY A 146 0.50 17.80 6.64
N ALA A 147 0.55 17.18 5.46
CA ALA A 147 1.80 16.99 4.75
C ALA A 147 2.30 18.33 4.16
N ALA A 148 3.53 18.72 4.47
CA ALA A 148 4.17 19.92 3.93
C ALA A 148 4.27 19.87 2.39
N GLU A 149 4.45 18.68 1.83
CA GLU A 149 4.50 18.45 0.39
C GLU A 149 3.18 18.85 -0.29
N GLY A 150 2.01 18.53 0.27
CA GLY A 150 0.72 18.93 -0.27
C GLY A 150 0.56 20.46 -0.32
N VAL A 151 0.99 21.18 0.71
CA VAL A 151 0.97 22.65 0.73
C VAL A 151 1.89 23.23 -0.34
N ALA A 152 3.12 22.71 -0.46
CA ALA A 152 4.09 23.17 -1.47
C ALA A 152 3.64 22.90 -2.91
N LYS A 153 2.98 21.75 -3.12
CA LYS A 153 2.33 21.38 -4.37
C LYS A 153 1.32 22.45 -4.80
N VAL A 154 0.36 22.76 -3.92
CA VAL A 154 -0.66 23.79 -4.17
C VAL A 154 -0.02 25.16 -4.41
N GLN A 155 0.96 25.57 -3.60
CA GLN A 155 1.68 26.82 -3.79
C GLN A 155 2.34 26.90 -5.17
N THR A 156 2.93 25.81 -5.62
CA THR A 156 3.57 25.72 -6.94
C THR A 156 2.54 25.84 -8.06
N MET A 157 1.42 25.12 -7.95
CA MET A 157 0.31 25.22 -8.93
C MET A 157 -0.21 26.66 -9.03
N ILE A 158 -0.46 27.32 -7.90
CA ILE A 158 -0.92 28.73 -7.85
C ILE A 158 0.09 29.66 -8.54
N ARG A 159 1.38 29.54 -8.23
CA ARG A 159 2.42 30.41 -8.81
C ARG A 159 2.58 30.17 -10.30
N ASN A 160 2.60 28.92 -10.74
CA ASN A 160 2.75 28.59 -12.15
C ASN A 160 1.54 29.04 -12.99
N ASP A 161 0.40 29.19 -12.35
CA ASP A 161 -0.83 29.69 -12.98
C ASP A 161 -1.00 31.24 -12.84
N GLY A 162 -0.02 31.93 -12.22
CA GLY A 162 0.07 33.41 -12.15
C GLY A 162 -0.41 34.02 -10.83
N GLY A 163 -0.67 33.24 -9.78
CA GLY A 163 -0.98 33.70 -8.43
C GLY A 163 0.27 33.94 -7.58
N GLN A 164 0.10 34.32 -6.31
CA GLN A 164 1.21 34.60 -5.38
C GLN A 164 1.68 33.34 -4.62
N GLY A 165 0.85 32.29 -4.55
CA GLY A 165 1.11 31.08 -3.80
C GLY A 165 0.80 31.20 -2.30
N ASN A 166 -0.17 32.04 -1.93
CA ASN A 166 -0.65 32.09 -0.56
C ASN A 166 -1.65 30.95 -0.34
N VAL A 167 -1.45 30.17 0.72
CA VAL A 167 -2.31 29.04 1.08
C VAL A 167 -2.66 29.17 2.57
N GLU A 168 -3.94 29.35 2.87
CA GLU A 168 -4.44 29.21 4.23
C GLU A 168 -4.77 27.75 4.48
N THR A 169 -4.36 27.17 5.61
CA THR A 169 -4.51 25.74 5.88
C THR A 169 -5.40 25.46 7.07
N ALA A 170 -6.24 24.42 6.94
CA ALA A 170 -6.95 23.78 8.05
C ALA A 170 -6.52 22.31 8.13
N LEU A 171 -5.88 21.91 9.23
CA LEU A 171 -5.49 20.52 9.48
C LEU A 171 -6.71 19.74 9.95
N LEU A 172 -7.29 18.95 9.07
CA LEU A 172 -8.54 18.20 9.30
C LEU A 172 -8.39 16.68 9.17
N GLY A 173 -7.19 16.20 8.84
CA GLY A 173 -6.92 14.77 8.67
C GLY A 173 -7.92 14.11 7.69
N THR A 174 -8.48 12.99 8.07
CA THR A 174 -9.46 12.22 7.26
C THR A 174 -10.73 12.99 6.92
N SER A 175 -11.02 14.11 7.62
CA SER A 175 -12.19 14.96 7.35
C SER A 175 -11.92 16.06 6.32
N ALA A 176 -10.70 16.17 5.79
CA ALA A 176 -10.30 17.26 4.91
C ALA A 176 -11.19 17.32 3.65
N TYR A 177 -11.45 16.19 3.03
CA TYR A 177 -12.26 16.12 1.83
C TYR A 177 -13.74 16.44 2.10
N ALA A 178 -14.29 15.94 3.21
CA ALA A 178 -15.66 16.25 3.64
C ALA A 178 -15.87 17.77 3.89
N ALA A 179 -14.83 18.50 4.27
CA ALA A 179 -14.90 19.95 4.46
C ALA A 179 -15.20 20.71 3.16
N VAL A 180 -14.73 20.20 2.00
CA VAL A 180 -15.06 20.78 0.69
C VAL A 180 -16.52 20.57 0.35
N TYR A 181 -17.06 19.37 0.56
CA TYR A 181 -18.48 19.10 0.31
C TYR A 181 -19.40 19.98 1.16
N ASN A 182 -19.05 20.15 2.43
CA ASN A 182 -19.83 20.93 3.37
C ASN A 182 -19.65 22.44 3.21
N GLY A 183 -18.72 22.89 2.33
CA GLY A 183 -18.42 24.28 2.10
C GLY A 183 -17.71 24.97 3.28
N THR A 184 -17.06 24.17 4.16
CA THR A 184 -16.26 24.69 5.29
C THR A 184 -14.79 24.88 4.91
N ALA A 185 -14.36 24.38 3.77
CA ALA A 185 -13.10 24.67 3.10
C ALA A 185 -13.34 24.92 1.61
N ASP A 186 -12.44 25.65 0.97
CA ASP A 186 -12.56 26.00 -0.44
C ASP A 186 -12.08 24.84 -1.33
N TYR A 187 -11.04 24.14 -0.89
CA TYR A 187 -10.45 23.03 -1.64
C TYR A 187 -9.71 22.05 -0.72
N ALA A 188 -9.50 20.85 -1.24
CA ALA A 188 -8.73 19.79 -0.57
C ALA A 188 -7.95 18.97 -1.60
N GLU A 189 -6.93 18.28 -1.14
CA GLU A 189 -6.30 17.21 -1.90
C GLU A 189 -7.10 15.92 -1.76
N GLY A 190 -7.20 15.14 -2.83
CA GLY A 190 -7.90 13.86 -2.82
C GLY A 190 -7.53 13.02 -4.03
N LEU A 191 -7.99 11.78 -4.06
CA LEU A 191 -7.76 10.83 -5.13
C LEU A 191 -8.96 10.80 -6.10
N THR A 192 -8.69 11.02 -7.37
CA THR A 192 -9.74 10.88 -8.41
C THR A 192 -10.30 9.46 -8.45
N THR A 193 -9.51 8.49 -8.00
CA THR A 193 -9.85 7.06 -7.97
C THR A 193 -10.68 6.64 -6.77
N TRP A 194 -10.87 7.49 -5.78
CA TRP A 194 -11.66 7.20 -4.58
C TRP A 194 -12.61 8.34 -4.24
N GLU A 195 -12.12 9.46 -3.68
CA GLU A 195 -12.93 10.60 -3.30
C GLU A 195 -13.70 11.22 -4.49
N GLY A 196 -13.11 11.18 -5.68
CA GLY A 196 -13.79 11.64 -6.89
C GLY A 196 -15.04 10.83 -7.22
N ILE A 197 -14.93 9.52 -7.09
CA ILE A 197 -16.05 8.59 -7.32
C ILE A 197 -17.08 8.73 -6.20
N GLU A 198 -16.64 8.86 -4.95
CA GLU A 198 -17.51 9.09 -3.80
C GLU A 198 -18.35 10.36 -3.98
N ALA A 199 -17.71 11.45 -4.43
CA ALA A 199 -18.39 12.71 -4.74
C ALA A 199 -19.49 12.55 -5.80
N ASP A 200 -19.19 11.84 -6.87
CA ASP A 200 -20.15 11.58 -7.94
C ASP A 200 -21.35 10.76 -7.42
N LEU A 201 -21.08 9.72 -6.64
CA LEU A 201 -22.13 8.88 -6.06
C LEU A 201 -22.99 9.65 -5.05
N ALA A 202 -22.39 10.56 -4.30
CA ALA A 202 -23.10 11.43 -3.37
C ALA A 202 -23.88 12.56 -4.04
N GLY A 203 -23.74 12.76 -5.36
CA GLY A 203 -24.36 13.86 -6.10
C GLY A 203 -23.77 15.24 -5.75
N THR A 204 -22.54 15.28 -5.28
CA THR A 204 -21.77 16.50 -4.94
C THR A 204 -20.50 16.58 -5.78
N PRO A 205 -20.62 16.70 -7.12
CA PRO A 205 -19.46 16.59 -8.00
C PRO A 205 -18.42 17.66 -7.72
N VAL A 206 -17.16 17.29 -7.92
CA VAL A 206 -16.01 18.18 -7.82
C VAL A 206 -15.35 18.36 -9.18
N LYS A 207 -14.68 19.47 -9.36
CA LYS A 207 -13.71 19.66 -10.44
C LYS A 207 -12.32 19.49 -9.90
N TRP A 208 -11.43 18.97 -10.72
CA TRP A 208 -10.07 18.63 -10.35
C TRP A 208 -9.07 19.54 -11.05
N PHE A 209 -8.05 19.99 -10.32
CA PHE A 209 -6.84 20.55 -10.88
C PHE A 209 -5.72 19.53 -10.63
N MET A 210 -5.22 18.93 -11.71
CA MET A 210 -4.15 17.92 -11.62
C MET A 210 -2.79 18.61 -11.54
N PRO A 211 -1.94 18.29 -10.55
CA PRO A 211 -0.66 18.97 -10.35
C PRO A 211 0.26 18.96 -11.59
N ALA A 212 0.26 17.86 -12.35
CA ALA A 212 1.04 17.71 -13.57
C ALA A 212 0.72 18.77 -14.63
N ASP A 213 -0.55 19.17 -14.75
CA ASP A 213 -1.00 20.18 -15.73
C ASP A 213 -0.46 21.58 -15.43
N TYR A 214 0.04 21.76 -14.20
CA TYR A 214 0.57 23.03 -13.70
C TYR A 214 2.06 22.95 -13.34
N GLY A 215 2.78 21.99 -13.93
CA GLY A 215 4.25 21.90 -13.85
C GLY A 215 4.77 21.44 -12.48
N VAL A 216 3.96 20.73 -11.73
CA VAL A 216 4.42 20.02 -10.52
C VAL A 216 4.90 18.64 -10.92
N GLU A 217 6.11 18.26 -10.52
CA GLU A 217 6.61 16.90 -10.73
C GLU A 217 5.73 15.90 -9.95
N THR A 218 5.28 14.87 -10.64
CA THR A 218 4.40 13.87 -10.03
C THR A 218 5.20 12.78 -9.33
N THR A 219 4.65 12.26 -8.24
CA THR A 219 5.25 11.14 -7.53
C THR A 219 5.48 9.94 -8.45
N PRO A 220 6.64 9.26 -8.38
CA PRO A 220 6.90 8.04 -9.16
C PRO A 220 6.13 6.83 -8.62
N ALA A 221 5.67 6.88 -7.38
CA ALA A 221 4.85 5.87 -6.71
C ALA A 221 3.90 6.57 -5.75
N GLU A 222 2.63 6.67 -6.14
CA GLU A 222 1.59 7.14 -5.22
C GLU A 222 1.46 6.19 -4.04
N LEU A 223 1.51 4.89 -4.33
CA LEU A 223 1.46 3.81 -3.36
C LEU A 223 2.24 2.59 -3.86
N GLY A 224 2.84 1.87 -2.92
CA GLY A 224 3.52 0.61 -3.18
C GLY A 224 3.84 -0.13 -1.89
N LEU A 225 4.56 -1.24 -2.00
CA LEU A 225 5.05 -1.96 -0.83
C LEU A 225 6.51 -1.61 -0.59
N VAL A 226 6.80 -1.27 0.65
CA VAL A 226 8.14 -1.02 1.15
C VAL A 226 8.53 -2.05 2.20
N THR A 227 9.83 -2.27 2.35
CA THR A 227 10.43 -3.02 3.45
C THR A 227 11.79 -2.42 3.81
N THR A 228 12.45 -2.95 4.83
CA THR A 228 13.79 -2.50 5.21
C THR A 228 14.88 -3.28 4.48
N PRO A 229 16.03 -2.67 4.14
CA PRO A 229 17.18 -3.40 3.61
C PRO A 229 17.70 -4.49 4.55
N ALA A 230 17.47 -4.37 5.86
CA ALA A 230 17.76 -5.41 6.83
C ALA A 230 16.92 -6.66 6.59
N TYR A 231 15.60 -6.49 6.44
CA TYR A 231 14.70 -7.60 6.15
C TYR A 231 15.06 -8.29 4.82
N LEU A 232 15.38 -7.51 3.78
CA LEU A 232 15.78 -8.05 2.47
C LEU A 232 17.06 -8.91 2.56
N ARG A 233 18.03 -8.50 3.38
CA ARG A 233 19.25 -9.31 3.57
C ARG A 233 18.97 -10.61 4.31
N ASP A 234 18.16 -10.53 5.36
CA ASP A 234 17.98 -11.63 6.31
C ASP A 234 16.91 -12.62 5.85
N HIS A 235 15.96 -12.17 4.98
CA HIS A 235 14.80 -12.91 4.51
C HIS A 235 14.58 -12.81 2.98
N SER A 236 15.65 -12.74 2.19
CA SER A 236 15.59 -12.43 0.75
C SER A 236 14.68 -13.38 -0.05
N ASP A 237 14.73 -14.69 0.24
CA ASP A 237 13.89 -15.69 -0.44
C ASP A 237 12.42 -15.53 -0.08
N LEU A 238 12.11 -15.33 1.19
CA LEU A 238 10.75 -15.10 1.68
C LEU A 238 10.16 -13.82 1.07
N ALA A 239 10.93 -12.72 1.08
CA ALA A 239 10.54 -11.46 0.46
C ALA A 239 10.23 -11.63 -1.03
N LYS A 240 11.06 -12.36 -1.76
CA LYS A 240 10.85 -12.64 -3.18
C LYS A 240 9.58 -13.43 -3.44
N ARG A 241 9.35 -14.53 -2.71
CA ARG A 241 8.15 -15.35 -2.83
C ARG A 241 6.89 -14.53 -2.50
N PHE A 242 6.96 -13.68 -1.48
CA PHE A 242 5.86 -12.78 -1.10
C PHE A 242 5.55 -11.77 -2.21
N ILE A 243 6.55 -11.04 -2.70
CA ILE A 243 6.35 -10.02 -3.75
C ILE A 243 5.87 -10.63 -5.06
N GLN A 244 6.38 -11.79 -5.47
CA GLN A 244 5.90 -12.46 -6.68
C GLN A 244 4.44 -12.93 -6.55
N SER A 245 4.06 -13.46 -5.38
CA SER A 245 2.66 -13.82 -5.10
C SER A 245 1.75 -12.58 -5.12
N THR A 246 2.21 -11.48 -4.55
CA THR A 246 1.54 -10.17 -4.59
C THR A 246 1.39 -9.67 -6.02
N GLN A 247 2.47 -9.67 -6.79
CA GLN A 247 2.45 -9.25 -8.21
C GLN A 247 1.43 -10.06 -9.02
N ARG A 248 1.36 -11.36 -8.79
CA ARG A 248 0.35 -12.23 -9.41
C ARG A 248 -1.06 -11.81 -9.02
N GLY A 249 -1.29 -11.48 -7.74
CA GLY A 249 -2.58 -10.97 -7.26
C GLY A 249 -3.01 -9.68 -7.95
N TYR A 250 -2.10 -8.73 -8.13
CA TYR A 250 -2.40 -7.49 -8.86
C TYR A 250 -2.57 -7.70 -10.36
N LYS A 251 -1.79 -8.56 -11.00
CA LYS A 251 -2.01 -8.96 -12.41
C LYS A 251 -3.41 -9.56 -12.60
N ASP A 252 -3.84 -10.38 -11.66
CA ASP A 252 -5.17 -10.97 -11.67
C ASP A 252 -6.27 -9.94 -11.38
N ALA A 253 -6.05 -9.00 -10.44
CA ALA A 253 -7.00 -7.93 -10.13
C ALA A 253 -7.21 -6.98 -11.32
N ILE A 254 -6.20 -6.80 -12.18
CA ILE A 254 -6.33 -6.07 -13.44
C ILE A 254 -7.21 -6.82 -14.45
N SER A 255 -7.10 -8.15 -14.51
CA SER A 255 -7.84 -8.97 -15.46
C SER A 255 -9.24 -9.36 -14.97
N ASP A 256 -9.46 -9.35 -13.66
CA ASP A 256 -10.70 -9.69 -12.97
C ASP A 256 -11.01 -8.66 -11.86
N PRO A 257 -11.38 -7.41 -12.23
CA PRO A 257 -11.66 -6.36 -11.25
C PRO A 257 -12.79 -6.72 -10.29
N SER A 258 -13.81 -7.44 -10.77
CA SER A 258 -14.93 -7.88 -9.94
C SER A 258 -14.49 -8.86 -8.87
N GLY A 259 -13.67 -9.87 -9.24
CA GLY A 259 -13.10 -10.82 -8.27
C GLY A 259 -12.21 -10.14 -7.22
N ALA A 260 -11.50 -9.08 -7.61
CA ALA A 260 -10.69 -8.29 -6.68
C ALA A 260 -11.55 -7.53 -5.67
N VAL A 261 -12.65 -6.91 -6.11
CA VAL A 261 -13.63 -6.27 -5.22
C VAL A 261 -14.25 -7.28 -4.27
N ASP A 262 -14.66 -8.45 -4.79
CA ASP A 262 -15.24 -9.50 -3.94
C ASP A 262 -14.26 -9.99 -2.89
N ALA A 263 -12.98 -10.17 -3.24
CA ALA A 263 -11.94 -10.58 -2.29
C ALA A 263 -11.71 -9.51 -1.20
N LEU A 264 -11.65 -8.23 -1.58
CA LEU A 264 -11.54 -7.11 -0.63
C LEU A 264 -12.69 -7.07 0.35
N LEU A 265 -13.94 -7.10 -0.15
CA LEU A 265 -15.15 -6.99 0.69
C LEU A 265 -15.32 -8.21 1.61
N ASN A 266 -15.05 -9.42 1.11
CA ASN A 266 -15.17 -10.64 1.88
C ASN A 266 -14.12 -10.74 3.01
N ALA A 267 -12.93 -10.19 2.79
CA ALA A 267 -11.87 -10.17 3.79
C ALA A 267 -12.10 -9.10 4.87
N ASN A 268 -12.94 -8.09 4.61
CA ASN A 268 -13.15 -6.94 5.49
C ASN A 268 -14.65 -6.70 5.79
N PRO A 269 -15.37 -7.69 6.33
CA PRO A 269 -16.83 -7.59 6.52
C PRO A 269 -17.27 -6.50 7.52
N ASP A 270 -16.34 -6.10 8.41
CA ASP A 270 -16.61 -5.10 9.44
C ASP A 270 -16.25 -3.66 8.97
N VAL A 271 -15.70 -3.51 7.78
CA VAL A 271 -15.38 -2.20 7.18
C VAL A 271 -16.49 -1.82 6.21
N ALA A 272 -17.07 -0.65 6.43
CA ALA A 272 -18.16 -0.14 5.59
C ALA A 272 -17.60 0.37 4.23
N ILE A 273 -17.36 -0.55 3.30
CA ILE A 273 -16.93 -0.22 1.93
C ILE A 273 -18.17 -0.30 1.02
N ASP A 274 -18.52 0.80 0.37
CA ASP A 274 -19.58 0.81 -0.63
C ASP A 274 -19.12 0.01 -1.87
N ARG A 275 -19.94 -0.96 -2.30
CA ARG A 275 -19.60 -1.86 -3.41
C ARG A 275 -19.50 -1.13 -4.74
N GLU A 276 -20.37 -0.15 -5.00
CA GLU A 276 -20.34 0.59 -6.26
C GLU A 276 -19.11 1.48 -6.35
N LEU A 277 -18.78 2.17 -5.24
CA LEU A 277 -17.53 2.92 -5.11
C LEU A 277 -16.32 2.00 -5.37
N ALA A 278 -16.25 0.86 -4.68
CA ALA A 278 -15.16 -0.09 -4.84
C ALA A 278 -15.06 -0.63 -6.28
N THR A 279 -16.20 -0.91 -6.93
CA THR A 279 -16.21 -1.42 -8.31
C THR A 279 -15.66 -0.38 -9.28
N ARG A 280 -16.18 0.85 -9.24
CA ARG A 280 -15.72 1.94 -10.12
C ARG A 280 -14.25 2.30 -9.87
N SER A 281 -13.84 2.33 -8.61
CA SER A 281 -12.44 2.57 -8.23
C SER A 281 -11.50 1.47 -8.74
N GLN A 282 -11.88 0.20 -8.55
CA GLN A 282 -11.11 -0.94 -9.01
C GLN A 282 -10.93 -0.95 -10.53
N GLU A 283 -12.00 -0.69 -11.29
CA GLU A 283 -11.95 -0.60 -12.76
C GLU A 283 -11.01 0.51 -13.22
N LEU A 284 -11.05 1.67 -12.56
CA LEU A 284 -10.21 2.81 -12.87
C LEU A 284 -8.73 2.52 -12.56
N LEU A 285 -8.43 2.00 -11.38
CA LEU A 285 -7.07 1.61 -10.97
C LEU A 285 -6.48 0.55 -11.91
N SER A 286 -7.25 -0.49 -12.22
CA SER A 286 -6.83 -1.59 -13.08
C SER A 286 -6.56 -1.15 -14.52
N SER A 287 -7.33 -0.20 -15.05
CA SER A 287 -7.20 0.24 -16.43
C SER A 287 -6.11 1.30 -16.65
N GLN A 288 -5.82 2.16 -15.66
CA GLN A 288 -5.03 3.37 -15.86
C GLN A 288 -3.80 3.49 -14.94
N TYR A 289 -3.82 2.92 -13.73
CA TYR A 289 -2.86 3.30 -12.70
C TYR A 289 -1.85 2.20 -12.31
N TRP A 290 -2.17 0.93 -12.50
CA TRP A 290 -1.35 -0.18 -11.99
C TRP A 290 -0.37 -0.79 -12.99
N LYS A 291 -0.31 -0.25 -14.20
CA LYS A 291 0.65 -0.67 -15.23
C LYS A 291 1.52 0.50 -15.65
N ASP A 292 2.80 0.25 -15.81
CA ASP A 292 3.68 1.19 -16.49
C ASP A 292 3.41 1.23 -18.01
N SER A 293 4.12 2.10 -18.71
CA SER A 293 4.00 2.24 -20.17
C SER A 293 4.39 0.98 -20.96
N ALA A 294 5.12 0.06 -20.35
CA ALA A 294 5.48 -1.24 -20.92
C ALA A 294 4.45 -2.33 -20.56
N GLY A 295 3.46 -2.02 -19.72
CA GLY A 295 2.45 -2.95 -19.23
C GLY A 295 2.89 -3.78 -18.02
N SER A 296 4.01 -3.43 -17.39
CA SER A 296 4.53 -4.11 -16.20
C SER A 296 3.77 -3.67 -14.95
N VAL A 297 3.64 -4.57 -13.98
CA VAL A 297 2.98 -4.36 -12.69
C VAL A 297 4.03 -4.44 -11.58
N GLY A 298 4.07 -3.44 -10.73
CA GLY A 298 4.99 -3.41 -9.59
C GLY A 298 6.38 -2.85 -9.88
N HIS A 299 6.70 -2.54 -11.14
CA HIS A 299 8.02 -2.06 -11.55
C HIS A 299 8.23 -0.58 -11.20
N GLY A 300 9.36 -0.22 -10.59
CA GLY A 300 9.74 1.14 -10.28
C GLY A 300 10.77 1.69 -11.28
N ASP A 301 10.49 2.85 -11.86
CA ASP A 301 11.38 3.57 -12.78
C ASP A 301 12.34 4.46 -11.98
N VAL A 302 13.61 4.05 -11.90
CA VAL A 302 14.68 4.75 -11.15
C VAL A 302 14.86 6.21 -11.59
N ASP A 303 14.68 6.50 -12.87
CA ASP A 303 14.84 7.87 -13.40
C ASP A 303 13.66 8.76 -12.97
N ARG A 304 12.44 8.22 -12.86
CA ARG A 304 11.30 8.95 -12.27
C ARG A 304 11.53 9.24 -10.79
N TRP A 305 12.06 8.26 -10.05
CA TRP A 305 12.43 8.46 -8.65
C TRP A 305 13.48 9.56 -8.50
N GLN A 306 14.50 9.62 -9.38
CA GLN A 306 15.52 10.66 -9.33
C GLN A 306 14.93 12.04 -9.63
N ARG A 307 14.08 12.19 -10.67
CA ARG A 307 13.43 13.48 -10.97
C ARG A 307 12.59 13.99 -9.81
N TYR A 308 11.87 13.09 -9.14
CA TYR A 308 11.05 13.47 -8.00
C TYR A 308 11.91 13.88 -6.78
N ILE A 309 13.04 13.20 -6.53
CA ILE A 309 14.03 13.62 -5.52
C ILE A 309 14.53 15.04 -5.84
N ASP A 310 14.96 15.27 -7.07
CA ASP A 310 15.48 16.59 -7.52
C ASP A 310 14.42 17.69 -7.35
N TYR A 311 13.15 17.39 -7.61
CA TYR A 311 12.02 18.28 -7.36
C TYR A 311 11.86 18.60 -5.87
N LEU A 312 11.83 17.58 -5.02
CA LEU A 312 11.67 17.75 -3.57
C LEU A 312 12.84 18.54 -2.94
N GLU A 313 14.07 18.26 -3.37
CA GLU A 313 15.26 19.01 -2.96
C GLU A 313 15.16 20.47 -3.41
N GLY A 314 14.82 20.72 -4.68
CA GLY A 314 14.67 22.06 -5.25
C GLY A 314 13.55 22.88 -4.59
N ALA A 315 12.51 22.22 -4.12
CA ALA A 315 11.40 22.84 -3.39
C ALA A 315 11.68 23.01 -1.87
N GLY A 316 12.81 22.48 -1.37
CA GLY A 316 13.16 22.55 0.06
C GLY A 316 12.27 21.70 0.94
N LEU A 317 11.74 20.58 0.42
CA LEU A 317 10.77 19.71 1.09
C LEU A 317 11.42 18.54 1.83
N LEU A 318 12.74 18.40 1.76
CA LEU A 318 13.47 17.36 2.46
C LEU A 318 14.21 17.94 3.66
N GLU A 319 14.02 17.33 4.81
CA GLU A 319 14.66 17.70 6.07
C GLU A 319 15.43 16.51 6.65
N ASP A 320 16.56 16.82 7.31
CA ASP A 320 17.31 15.85 8.11
C ASP A 320 16.60 15.54 9.45
N ALA A 321 17.15 14.63 10.23
CA ALA A 321 16.62 14.27 11.54
C ALA A 321 16.54 15.44 12.55
N ASN A 322 17.18 16.59 12.25
CA ASN A 322 17.15 17.80 13.08
C ASN A 322 16.21 18.89 12.51
N GLY A 323 15.44 18.58 11.46
CA GLY A 323 14.55 19.52 10.79
C GLY A 323 15.29 20.56 9.96
N LYS A 324 16.51 20.29 9.51
CA LYS A 324 17.25 21.17 8.61
C LYS A 324 17.12 20.68 7.18
N PRO A 325 17.14 21.57 6.19
CA PRO A 325 17.13 21.17 4.79
C PRO A 325 18.20 20.12 4.51
N ALA A 326 17.78 18.98 3.99
CA ALA A 326 18.66 17.87 3.60
C ALA A 326 18.95 17.99 2.10
N PHE A 327 20.23 18.14 1.74
CA PHE A 327 20.74 18.14 0.35
C PHE A 327 21.72 16.97 0.19
N ALA A 328 21.29 15.78 0.54
CA ALA A 328 22.19 14.68 0.84
C ALA A 328 22.63 13.85 -0.37
N GLY A 329 22.42 14.29 -1.59
CA GLY A 329 22.78 13.52 -2.80
C GLY A 329 22.05 12.18 -2.85
N LEU A 330 20.77 12.17 -2.51
CA LEU A 330 19.90 11.01 -2.58
C LEU A 330 19.81 10.52 -4.04
N ARG A 331 19.78 9.22 -4.24
CA ARG A 331 19.73 8.63 -5.57
C ARG A 331 18.48 7.77 -5.71
N GLY A 332 17.79 7.89 -6.84
CA GLY A 332 16.61 7.08 -7.15
C GLY A 332 16.89 5.57 -7.03
N ALA A 333 18.09 5.13 -7.41
CA ALA A 333 18.53 3.73 -7.30
C ALA A 333 18.63 3.21 -5.84
N ASP A 334 18.71 4.09 -4.86
CA ASP A 334 18.75 3.71 -3.45
C ASP A 334 17.33 3.64 -2.84
N MET A 335 16.30 4.07 -3.57
CA MET A 335 14.92 4.15 -3.11
C MET A 335 14.06 2.98 -3.53
N VAL A 336 14.36 2.36 -4.68
CA VAL A 336 13.54 1.33 -5.29
C VAL A 336 14.39 0.19 -5.83
N THR A 337 13.89 -1.05 -5.71
CA THR A 337 14.48 -2.22 -6.35
C THR A 337 13.41 -3.05 -7.07
N ASN A 338 13.76 -3.59 -8.22
CA ASN A 338 12.94 -4.49 -9.01
C ASN A 338 13.38 -5.96 -8.90
N ASP A 339 14.38 -6.27 -8.06
CA ASP A 339 15.02 -7.59 -7.98
C ASP A 339 14.11 -8.70 -7.48
N LEU A 340 12.99 -8.35 -6.84
CA LEU A 340 12.01 -9.29 -6.29
C LEU A 340 10.89 -9.63 -7.27
N LEU A 341 10.75 -8.89 -8.36
CA LEU A 341 9.69 -9.08 -9.37
C LEU A 341 9.99 -10.26 -10.30
N GLU A 342 8.91 -10.73 -11.00
CA GLU A 342 9.02 -11.70 -12.10
C GLU A 342 9.37 -11.02 -13.42
#